data_3df06a2aff4c2bd65c164f148c521f34
#
_entry.id   3df06a2aff4c2bd65c164f148c521f34
#
_cell.length_a   1.000
_cell.length_b   1.000
_cell.length_c   1.000
_cell.angle_alpha   90.00
_cell.angle_beta   90.00
_cell.angle_gamma   90.00
#
_symmetry.space_group_name_H-M   'P 1'
#
loop_
_entity.id
_entity.type
_entity.pdbx_description
1 polymer ?
#
loop_
_entity_poly.entity_id
_entity_poly.type
_entity_poly.pdbx_seq_one_letter_code
_entity_poly.pdbx_strand_id
1 'polypeptide(L)'
;MDIKFIEEDIHTAIKNLDDNTFNLIYTSPPYGITEAKWDNSLNWAELFPEMWRVLKPNGIIVLHSSMPFTYELLKYETPRYHYSWKKNTLTNHFKAKLQPLRDIEEVLIYYKSPGTYNPQMKGNTFYKKRYNKQKDSQNNYGHRENISKSFISEDEGHAGKY
;
A
#
# COMPACT_ATOMS: atom_id res chain seq x y z
N MET A 1 5.75 25.07 -1.53
CA MET A 1 5.19 23.91 -0.85
C MET A 1 5.18 24.25 0.63
N ASP A 2 4.01 24.39 1.23
CA ASP A 2 3.91 24.75 2.63
C ASP A 2 3.91 23.49 3.46
N ILE A 3 4.78 23.43 4.48
CA ILE A 3 4.89 22.31 5.41
C ILE A 3 4.32 22.78 6.73
N LYS A 4 3.37 22.03 7.27
CA LYS A 4 2.80 22.26 8.60
C LYS A 4 3.16 21.11 9.51
N PHE A 5 3.74 21.38 10.66
CA PHE A 5 3.98 20.41 11.72
C PHE A 5 2.90 20.55 12.80
N ILE A 6 2.41 19.42 13.27
CA ILE A 6 1.44 19.30 14.36
C ILE A 6 2.08 18.37 15.39
N GLU A 7 2.41 18.89 16.57
CA GLU A 7 2.97 18.13 17.68
C GLU A 7 1.84 17.82 18.67
N GLU A 8 1.08 16.77 18.38
CA GLU A 8 -0.08 16.37 19.15
C GLU A 8 -0.31 14.86 18.98
N ASP A 9 -1.02 14.25 19.94
CA ASP A 9 -1.50 12.87 19.80
C ASP A 9 -2.38 12.72 18.56
N ILE A 10 -2.17 11.64 17.80
CA ILE A 10 -2.84 11.43 16.52
C ILE A 10 -4.37 11.35 16.65
N HIS A 11 -4.90 10.78 17.75
CA HIS A 11 -6.35 10.67 17.95
C HIS A 11 -7.01 12.03 18.20
N THR A 12 -6.25 12.99 18.72
CA THR A 12 -6.70 14.37 18.89
C THR A 12 -6.47 15.17 17.62
N ALA A 13 -5.25 15.12 17.08
CA ALA A 13 -4.87 15.89 15.92
C ALA A 13 -5.75 15.60 14.69
N ILE A 14 -6.04 14.33 14.40
CA ILE A 14 -6.82 13.93 13.22
C ILE A 14 -8.26 14.45 13.27
N LYS A 15 -8.87 14.54 14.47
CA LYS A 15 -10.23 15.06 14.66
C LYS A 15 -10.34 16.57 14.36
N ASN A 16 -9.23 17.29 14.45
CA ASN A 16 -9.13 18.73 14.18
C ASN A 16 -8.84 19.03 12.70
N LEU A 17 -8.67 18.01 11.85
CA LEU A 17 -8.45 18.17 10.42
C LEU A 17 -9.77 18.15 9.66
N ASP A 18 -9.83 18.94 8.58
CA ASP A 18 -11.01 19.03 7.72
C ASP A 18 -11.23 17.76 6.89
N ASP A 19 -12.50 17.50 6.59
CA ASP A 19 -12.91 16.40 5.71
C ASP A 19 -12.35 16.56 4.30
N ASN A 20 -12.06 15.44 3.62
CA ASN A 20 -11.70 15.40 2.20
C ASN A 20 -10.53 16.34 1.83
N THR A 21 -9.55 16.49 2.71
CA THR A 21 -8.43 17.42 2.51
C THR A 21 -7.22 16.73 1.87
N PHE A 22 -6.90 15.53 2.29
CA PHE A 22 -5.66 14.87 1.93
C PHE A 22 -5.81 13.91 0.74
N ASN A 23 -4.76 13.80 -0.07
CA ASN A 23 -4.69 12.80 -1.15
C ASN A 23 -3.98 11.53 -0.70
N LEU A 24 -3.14 11.62 0.34
CA LEU A 24 -2.32 10.54 0.84
C LEU A 24 -2.14 10.65 2.35
N ILE A 25 -2.32 9.52 3.02
CA ILE A 25 -1.81 9.29 4.38
C ILE A 25 -0.70 8.25 4.26
N TYR A 26 0.50 8.59 4.73
CA TYR A 26 1.64 7.69 4.76
C TYR A 26 2.15 7.60 6.18
N THR A 27 2.23 6.41 6.75
CA THR A 27 2.64 6.24 8.14
C THR A 27 3.32 4.90 8.40
N SER A 28 4.27 4.93 9.35
CA SER A 28 4.83 3.77 10.02
C SER A 28 4.53 3.94 11.52
N PRO A 29 3.37 3.48 11.98
CA PRO A 29 2.93 3.69 13.35
C PRO A 29 3.70 2.80 14.32
N PRO A 30 3.58 3.01 15.64
CA PRO A 30 4.05 2.02 16.60
C PRO A 30 3.30 0.69 16.42
N TYR A 31 4.05 -0.41 16.41
CA TYR A 31 3.50 -1.75 16.13
C TYR A 31 3.06 -2.49 17.41
N GLY A 32 3.42 -1.98 18.60
CA GLY A 32 3.13 -2.63 19.88
C GLY A 32 3.86 -3.98 20.05
N ILE A 33 5.01 -4.15 19.42
CA ILE A 33 5.78 -5.41 19.40
C ILE A 33 7.12 -5.34 20.14
N THR A 34 7.44 -4.16 20.69
CA THR A 34 8.67 -3.92 21.45
C THR A 34 8.34 -3.49 22.89
N GLU A 35 9.35 -3.51 23.76
CA GLU A 35 9.24 -3.02 25.16
C GLU A 35 9.45 -1.50 25.26
N ALA A 36 9.61 -0.81 24.14
CA ALA A 36 9.80 0.63 24.13
C ALA A 36 8.52 1.36 24.57
N LYS A 37 8.65 2.34 25.46
CA LYS A 37 7.50 3.08 26.04
C LYS A 37 6.63 3.78 24.99
N TRP A 38 7.21 4.12 23.85
CA TRP A 38 6.49 4.76 22.72
C TRP A 38 5.78 3.76 21.81
N ASP A 39 6.13 2.46 21.88
CA ASP A 39 5.58 1.43 20.99
C ASP A 39 4.27 0.88 21.55
N ASN A 40 3.28 1.75 21.71
CA ASN A 40 1.95 1.39 22.16
C ASN A 40 1.01 1.24 20.99
N SER A 41 0.15 0.23 21.03
CA SER A 41 -0.89 0.04 20.02
C SER A 41 -1.87 1.22 20.00
N LEU A 42 -2.17 1.71 18.80
CA LEU A 42 -3.17 2.75 18.58
C LEU A 42 -4.59 2.15 18.57
N ASN A 43 -5.60 2.96 18.81
CA ASN A 43 -7.00 2.56 18.67
C ASN A 43 -7.41 2.60 17.19
N TRP A 44 -7.19 1.51 16.47
CA TRP A 44 -7.47 1.41 15.03
C TRP A 44 -8.96 1.46 14.71
N ALA A 45 -9.83 1.06 15.65
CA ALA A 45 -11.28 1.17 15.47
C ALA A 45 -11.74 2.62 15.33
N GLU A 46 -11.09 3.54 16.01
CA GLU A 46 -11.34 4.98 15.88
C GLU A 46 -10.54 5.61 14.73
N LEU A 47 -9.30 5.16 14.54
CA LEU A 47 -8.37 5.83 13.64
C LEU A 47 -8.70 5.60 12.15
N PHE A 48 -9.09 4.39 11.73
CA PHE A 48 -9.45 4.13 10.34
C PHE A 48 -10.63 4.99 9.84
N PRO A 49 -11.75 5.12 10.57
CA PRO A 49 -12.83 6.03 10.17
C PRO A 49 -12.37 7.47 9.99
N GLU A 50 -11.53 7.99 10.89
CA GLU A 50 -11.00 9.33 10.81
C GLU A 50 -10.01 9.51 9.64
N MET A 51 -9.15 8.53 9.39
CA MET A 51 -8.27 8.52 8.23
C MET A 51 -9.07 8.57 6.93
N TRP A 52 -10.18 7.83 6.85
CA TRP A 52 -11.08 7.89 5.69
C TRP A 52 -11.82 9.21 5.58
N ARG A 53 -12.20 9.85 6.70
CA ARG A 53 -12.89 11.14 6.73
C ARG A 53 -12.02 12.25 6.14
N VAL A 54 -10.76 12.34 6.57
CA VAL A 54 -9.85 13.40 6.11
C VAL A 54 -9.30 13.17 4.71
N LEU A 55 -9.41 11.95 4.16
CA LEU A 55 -8.98 11.64 2.80
C LEU A 55 -10.03 12.04 1.77
N LYS A 56 -9.58 12.54 0.64
CA LYS A 56 -10.41 12.70 -0.56
C LYS A 56 -10.94 11.35 -1.05
N PRO A 57 -12.04 11.33 -1.83
CA PRO A 57 -12.65 10.07 -2.31
C PRO A 57 -11.69 9.13 -3.05
N ASN A 58 -10.68 9.67 -3.73
CA ASN A 58 -9.61 8.95 -4.43
C ASN A 58 -8.28 8.95 -3.67
N GLY A 59 -8.32 9.30 -2.38
CA GLY A 59 -7.14 9.29 -1.51
C GLY A 59 -6.69 7.89 -1.15
N ILE A 60 -5.45 7.76 -0.74
CA ILE A 60 -4.76 6.49 -0.47
C ILE A 60 -4.18 6.51 0.93
N ILE A 61 -4.31 5.39 1.66
CA ILE A 61 -3.55 5.14 2.89
C ILE A 61 -2.42 4.16 2.56
N VAL A 62 -1.22 4.52 2.94
CA VAL A 62 -0.02 3.68 2.88
C VAL A 62 0.48 3.48 4.31
N LEU A 63 0.45 2.24 4.78
CA LEU A 63 0.72 1.90 6.15
C LEU A 63 1.79 0.82 6.22
N HIS A 64 2.89 1.10 6.91
CA HIS A 64 3.90 0.10 7.20
C HIS A 64 3.45 -0.80 8.34
N SER A 65 3.77 -2.08 8.23
CA SER A 65 3.43 -3.06 9.25
C SER A 65 4.44 -4.21 9.28
N SER A 66 4.32 -5.04 10.29
CA SER A 66 5.04 -6.31 10.42
C SER A 66 4.21 -7.25 11.29
N MET A 67 4.28 -8.55 11.03
CA MET A 67 3.59 -9.54 11.87
C MET A 67 4.09 -9.47 13.33
N PRO A 68 3.24 -9.58 14.35
CA PRO A 68 1.79 -9.86 14.29
C PRO A 68 0.89 -8.63 14.11
N PHE A 69 1.46 -7.41 14.09
CA PHE A 69 0.70 -6.16 13.98
C PHE A 69 -0.17 -6.10 12.72
N THR A 70 0.28 -6.69 11.61
CA THR A 70 -0.52 -6.80 10.38
C THR A 70 -1.86 -7.48 10.63
N TYR A 71 -1.89 -8.57 11.43
CA TYR A 71 -3.16 -9.23 11.80
C TYR A 71 -4.09 -8.33 12.59
N GLU A 72 -3.54 -7.46 13.43
CA GLU A 72 -4.35 -6.51 14.18
C GLU A 72 -5.07 -5.54 13.23
N LEU A 73 -4.34 -4.99 12.27
CA LEU A 73 -4.91 -4.07 11.27
C LEU A 73 -6.01 -4.72 10.41
N LEU A 74 -5.82 -5.98 10.02
CA LEU A 74 -6.79 -6.72 9.19
C LEU A 74 -8.14 -6.95 9.87
N LYS A 75 -8.25 -6.80 11.18
CA LYS A 75 -9.53 -6.85 11.90
C LYS A 75 -10.41 -5.65 11.60
N TYR A 76 -9.83 -4.53 11.24
CA TYR A 76 -10.53 -3.26 11.05
C TYR A 76 -10.70 -2.89 9.58
N GLU A 77 -9.68 -3.15 8.73
CA GLU A 77 -9.74 -2.78 7.32
C GLU A 77 -8.90 -3.76 6.47
N THR A 78 -9.38 -4.08 5.28
CA THR A 78 -8.68 -4.96 4.34
C THR A 78 -7.93 -4.14 3.28
N PRO A 79 -6.59 -4.28 3.17
CA PRO A 79 -5.83 -3.57 2.16
C PRO A 79 -6.17 -4.07 0.75
N ARG A 80 -6.09 -3.18 -0.24
CA ARG A 80 -6.24 -3.52 -1.66
C ARG A 80 -5.01 -4.24 -2.20
N TYR A 81 -3.82 -3.83 -1.71
CA TYR A 81 -2.53 -4.44 -2.04
C TYR A 81 -1.69 -4.53 -0.79
N HIS A 82 -0.74 -5.47 -0.78
CA HIS A 82 0.39 -5.42 0.12
C HIS A 82 1.67 -5.65 -0.67
N TYR A 83 2.75 -5.01 -0.24
CA TYR A 83 4.09 -5.20 -0.75
C TYR A 83 4.99 -5.66 0.38
N SER A 84 5.89 -6.60 0.07
CA SER A 84 6.97 -6.98 0.99
C SER A 84 8.17 -6.06 0.73
N TRP A 85 8.50 -5.26 1.72
CA TRP A 85 9.68 -4.41 1.68
C TRP A 85 10.86 -5.12 2.32
N LYS A 86 11.80 -5.56 1.50
CA LYS A 86 13.05 -6.14 1.98
C LYS A 86 14.01 -5.04 2.42
N LYS A 87 14.33 -5.05 3.71
CA LYS A 87 15.27 -4.10 4.31
C LYS A 87 16.70 -4.51 4.01
N ASN A 88 17.60 -3.52 3.93
CA ASN A 88 19.03 -3.76 3.79
C ASN A 88 19.68 -4.18 5.13
N THR A 89 19.02 -3.87 6.25
CA THR A 89 19.50 -4.17 7.59
C THR A 89 18.56 -5.14 8.27
N LEU A 90 19.12 -6.20 8.84
CA LEU A 90 18.39 -7.15 9.65
C LEU A 90 18.02 -6.54 11.00
N THR A 91 16.88 -6.91 11.55
CA THR A 91 16.44 -6.50 12.87
C THR A 91 16.26 -7.71 13.80
N ASN A 92 16.11 -7.44 15.11
CA ASN A 92 15.92 -8.46 16.13
C ASN A 92 17.18 -9.28 16.48
N HIS A 93 18.36 -8.67 16.41
CA HIS A 93 19.64 -9.32 16.65
C HIS A 93 19.75 -10.02 18.00
N PHE A 94 19.12 -9.48 19.05
CA PHE A 94 19.13 -10.08 20.41
C PHE A 94 18.50 -11.48 20.45
N LYS A 95 17.60 -11.79 19.51
CA LYS A 95 16.94 -13.09 19.40
C LYS A 95 17.52 -13.99 18.31
N ALA A 96 18.67 -13.63 17.74
CA ALA A 96 19.27 -14.36 16.61
C ALA A 96 19.55 -15.85 16.87
N LYS A 97 19.76 -16.21 18.15
CA LYS A 97 19.97 -17.62 18.55
C LYS A 97 18.65 -18.39 18.72
N LEU A 98 17.50 -17.72 18.79
CA LEU A 98 16.20 -18.31 19.10
C LEU A 98 15.29 -18.34 17.88
N GLN A 99 15.45 -17.39 16.94
CA GLN A 99 14.60 -17.26 15.77
C GLN A 99 15.35 -16.56 14.63
N PRO A 100 14.90 -16.73 13.36
CA PRO A 100 15.43 -15.99 12.23
C PRO A 100 15.35 -14.48 12.42
N LEU A 101 16.35 -13.77 11.90
CA LEU A 101 16.32 -12.31 11.86
C LEU A 101 15.26 -11.82 10.87
N ARG A 102 14.69 -10.64 11.16
CA ARG A 102 13.66 -10.03 10.30
C ARG A 102 14.30 -9.05 9.33
N ASP A 103 14.11 -9.28 8.05
CA ASP A 103 14.56 -8.42 6.96
C ASP A 103 13.39 -7.91 6.09
N ILE A 104 12.17 -8.34 6.39
CA ILE A 104 10.98 -7.97 5.64
C ILE A 104 10.02 -7.20 6.55
N GLU A 105 9.48 -6.11 5.99
CA GLU A 105 8.29 -5.42 6.47
C GLU A 105 7.23 -5.40 5.37
N GLU A 106 6.01 -5.16 5.75
CA GLU A 106 4.88 -5.08 4.84
C GLU A 106 4.48 -3.62 4.64
N VAL A 107 4.08 -3.29 3.43
CA VAL A 107 3.50 -1.99 3.07
C VAL A 107 2.09 -2.25 2.59
N LEU A 108 1.12 -1.86 3.40
CA LEU A 108 -0.30 -2.06 3.15
C LEU A 108 -0.88 -0.83 2.46
N ILE A 109 -1.61 -1.06 1.37
CA ILE A 109 -2.21 0.00 0.56
C ILE A 109 -3.73 -0.11 0.62
N TYR A 110 -4.37 0.95 1.09
CA TYR A 110 -5.82 1.03 1.18
C TYR A 110 -6.35 2.19 0.33
N TYR A 111 -7.43 1.96 -0.41
CA TYR A 111 -8.19 2.99 -1.09
C TYR A 111 -9.62 2.51 -1.36
N LYS A 112 -10.57 3.43 -1.40
CA LYS A 112 -11.97 3.15 -1.75
C LYS A 112 -12.19 3.21 -3.26
N SER A 113 -11.63 4.22 -3.90
CA SER A 113 -11.65 4.41 -5.36
C SER A 113 -10.22 4.50 -5.89
N PRO A 114 -9.93 4.02 -7.10
CA PRO A 114 -8.60 4.12 -7.68
C PRO A 114 -8.11 5.57 -7.69
N GLY A 115 -6.94 5.79 -7.11
CA GLY A 115 -6.23 7.07 -7.17
C GLY A 115 -5.48 7.25 -8.49
N THR A 116 -4.70 8.33 -8.57
CA THR A 116 -3.80 8.53 -9.70
C THR A 116 -2.71 7.46 -9.67
N TYR A 117 -2.65 6.65 -10.72
CA TYR A 117 -1.60 5.66 -10.89
C TYR A 117 -0.67 6.06 -12.03
N ASN A 118 0.60 6.16 -11.73
CA ASN A 118 1.64 6.52 -12.71
C ASN A 118 2.66 5.37 -12.81
N PRO A 119 2.40 4.39 -13.70
CA PRO A 119 3.26 3.22 -13.81
C PRO A 119 4.66 3.58 -14.29
N GLN A 120 5.67 3.07 -13.59
CA GLN A 120 7.08 3.19 -13.96
C GLN A 120 7.51 1.90 -14.63
N MET A 121 7.72 1.95 -15.93
CA MET A 121 8.13 0.80 -16.73
C MET A 121 9.61 0.50 -16.53
N LYS A 122 9.96 -0.74 -16.23
CA LYS A 122 11.36 -1.20 -16.14
C LYS A 122 11.70 -2.10 -17.32
N GLY A 123 12.78 -1.75 -18.02
CA GLY A 123 13.42 -2.61 -19.01
C GLY A 123 12.96 -2.39 -20.46
N ASN A 124 13.91 -2.52 -21.37
CA ASN A 124 13.73 -2.43 -22.82
C ASN A 124 13.61 -3.85 -23.44
N THR A 125 12.76 -4.69 -22.86
CA THR A 125 12.58 -6.03 -23.43
C THR A 125 11.46 -6.00 -24.45
N PHE A 126 11.81 -6.12 -25.72
CA PHE A 126 10.87 -6.23 -26.82
C PHE A 126 10.25 -7.63 -26.83
N TYR A 127 8.94 -7.73 -26.67
CA TYR A 127 8.20 -8.97 -26.88
C TYR A 127 7.38 -8.88 -28.17
N LYS A 128 7.70 -9.69 -29.14
CA LYS A 128 6.75 -9.97 -30.26
C LYS A 128 5.58 -10.78 -29.68
N LYS A 129 4.47 -10.12 -29.40
CA LYS A 129 3.24 -10.79 -28.99
C LYS A 129 2.68 -11.54 -30.21
N ARG A 130 2.78 -12.86 -30.21
CA ARG A 130 1.99 -13.69 -31.15
C ARG A 130 0.56 -13.71 -30.64
N TYR A 131 -0.33 -13.03 -31.33
CA TYR A 131 -1.76 -13.18 -31.10
C TYR A 131 -2.20 -14.52 -31.69
N ASN A 132 -2.36 -15.53 -30.84
CA ASN A 132 -3.22 -16.63 -31.19
C ASN A 132 -4.65 -16.12 -31.10
N LYS A 133 -5.37 -16.07 -32.22
CA LYS A 133 -6.84 -15.94 -32.20
C LYS A 133 -7.40 -17.21 -31.56
N GLN A 134 -7.44 -17.27 -30.25
CA GLN A 134 -8.26 -18.26 -29.55
C GLN A 134 -9.70 -17.74 -29.58
N LYS A 135 -10.55 -18.55 -30.26
CA LYS A 135 -12.00 -18.43 -30.16
C LYS A 135 -12.39 -18.56 -28.71
N ASP A 136 -13.32 -17.69 -28.31
CA ASP A 136 -14.11 -17.68 -27.10
C ASP A 136 -13.96 -18.90 -26.18
N SER A 137 -13.04 -18.84 -25.24
CA SER A 137 -13.11 -19.61 -24.01
C SER A 137 -13.42 -18.62 -22.89
N GLN A 138 -14.44 -18.91 -22.10
CA GLN A 138 -14.84 -18.17 -20.92
C GLN A 138 -13.61 -17.89 -20.05
N ASN A 139 -13.14 -16.65 -20.08
CA ASN A 139 -12.09 -16.21 -19.19
C ASN A 139 -12.65 -16.11 -17.78
N ASN A 140 -12.05 -16.82 -16.83
CA ASN A 140 -12.37 -16.77 -15.38
C ASN A 140 -12.21 -15.40 -14.74
N TYR A 141 -11.88 -14.35 -15.50
CA TYR A 141 -11.60 -12.98 -15.01
C TYR A 141 -12.59 -11.91 -15.48
N GLY A 142 -13.78 -12.31 -15.93
CA GLY A 142 -14.82 -11.37 -16.40
C GLY A 142 -14.45 -10.65 -17.70
N HIS A 143 -15.45 -10.04 -18.35
CA HIS A 143 -15.27 -9.26 -19.57
C HIS A 143 -14.33 -8.07 -19.34
N ARG A 144 -13.09 -8.20 -19.81
CA ARG A 144 -12.15 -7.08 -19.94
C ARG A 144 -12.08 -6.66 -21.40
N GLU A 145 -13.13 -6.04 -21.87
CA GLU A 145 -13.20 -5.66 -23.29
C GLU A 145 -12.26 -4.54 -23.72
N ASN A 146 -11.54 -3.85 -22.90
CA ASN A 146 -10.80 -2.66 -23.36
C ASN A 146 -9.45 -2.36 -22.70
N ILE A 147 -8.87 -3.27 -21.95
CA ILE A 147 -7.54 -2.98 -21.34
C ILE A 147 -6.38 -3.20 -22.32
N SER A 148 -6.57 -3.99 -23.39
CA SER A 148 -5.49 -4.30 -24.32
C SER A 148 -5.19 -3.19 -25.34
N LYS A 149 -6.06 -2.21 -25.50
CA LYS A 149 -5.87 -1.13 -26.49
C LYS A 149 -5.15 0.10 -25.93
N SER A 150 -5.11 0.29 -24.63
CA SER A 150 -4.53 1.49 -24.02
C SER A 150 -3.02 1.38 -23.67
N PHE A 151 -2.42 0.20 -23.84
CA PHE A 151 -1.01 -0.04 -23.52
C PHE A 151 -0.12 -0.36 -24.73
N ILE A 152 -0.63 -0.25 -25.91
CA ILE A 152 0.17 -0.33 -27.13
C ILE A 152 0.31 1.10 -27.65
N SER A 153 1.45 1.75 -27.38
CA SER A 153 1.85 2.89 -28.17
C SER A 153 2.03 2.42 -29.59
N GLU A 154 1.55 3.16 -30.58
CA GLU A 154 1.71 2.86 -32.00
C GLU A 154 3.18 2.80 -32.45
N ASP A 155 4.10 3.21 -31.60
CA ASP A 155 5.53 3.09 -31.79
C ASP A 155 6.05 1.79 -31.17
N GLU A 156 6.17 0.78 -32.02
CA GLU A 156 6.97 -0.43 -31.82
C GLU A 156 6.92 -1.11 -30.45
N GLY A 157 5.81 -1.74 -30.13
CA GLY A 157 5.72 -2.94 -29.29
C GLY A 157 6.56 -3.01 -28.00
N HIS A 158 6.61 -1.96 -27.19
CA HIS A 158 7.27 -2.01 -25.89
C HIS A 158 6.32 -2.57 -24.84
N ALA A 159 6.50 -3.81 -24.43
CA ALA A 159 5.85 -4.35 -23.24
C ALA A 159 6.80 -4.21 -22.04
N GLY A 160 6.49 -3.30 -21.12
CA GLY A 160 7.19 -3.23 -19.84
C GLY A 160 6.70 -4.30 -18.87
N LYS A 161 7.59 -4.79 -18.01
CA LYS A 161 7.22 -5.55 -16.82
C LYS A 161 7.01 -4.57 -15.67
N TYR A 162 5.91 -4.74 -14.97
CA TYR A 162 5.62 -4.06 -13.72
C TYR A 162 6.41 -4.69 -12.57
#